data_19a3403a99debbaa54a9b1f15c40bcb7
#
_entry.id   19a3403a99debbaa54a9b1f15c40bcb7
#
_cell.length_a   1.000
_cell.length_b   1.000
_cell.length_c   1.000
_cell.angle_alpha   90.00
_cell.angle_beta   90.00
_cell.angle_gamma   90.00
#
_symmetry.space_group_name_H-M   'P 1'
#
loop_
_entity.id
_entity.type
_entity.pdbx_description
1 polymer ?
#
loop_
_entity_poly.entity_id
_entity_poly.type
_entity_poly.pdbx_seq_one_letter_code
_entity_poly.pdbx_strand_id
1 'polypeptide(L)'
;MTAWPNADTWRAACADDTTLATWRGPWSVAFAIETDAIATTFGFTDGRIQPGATAQFTLTAPAAVWDKFVAPIPPRHHHGIFAMLARVPEFAVRGDQLAFLQHCHIVRRVLEVGRWLALGRPAQPLPVPAPLPVVTGGYVPVTVGNLTYHIYREHAGTGRDLLCLHTAGADGRQFHRLMADTRITAKHRMVAFDLPWHGKSPPPAGGIAGSWRLNTDLYVDLIMGFVAAAGLQQPIVLGASMSGEICLELAYRHPEAFTGIIACEASERIERRQTHWSAHPQVNAGFFVPEWIRGLIAPQSPPECAADIAWHYAQGGPAVFFGDIEFYAGDWDMRDRVSRIDTNRAKLFMLTGEYDYSCTVEHSAATAAKIQGVRFQAMQGIGHFPFAENPALFAEYLLPILRELEG
;
A
#
# COMPACT_ATOMS: atom_id res chain seq x y z
N MET A 1 -21.41 26.01 -7.25
CA MET A 1 -22.35 24.85 -7.23
C MET A 1 -21.55 23.69 -6.71
N THR A 2 -22.04 22.97 -5.72
CA THR A 2 -21.36 21.80 -5.17
C THR A 2 -21.33 20.69 -6.20
N ALA A 3 -20.18 20.05 -6.39
CA ALA A 3 -20.01 18.89 -7.28
C ALA A 3 -20.86 17.66 -6.89
N TRP A 4 -21.46 17.67 -5.71
CA TRP A 4 -22.23 16.56 -5.19
C TRP A 4 -23.66 16.51 -5.76
N PRO A 5 -24.23 15.31 -5.96
CA PRO A 5 -25.60 15.13 -6.39
C PRO A 5 -26.61 15.64 -5.34
N ASN A 6 -27.88 15.76 -5.72
CA ASN A 6 -28.95 16.00 -4.78
C ASN A 6 -28.97 14.91 -3.70
N ALA A 7 -29.19 15.29 -2.43
CA ALA A 7 -29.11 14.42 -1.28
C ALA A 7 -30.05 13.21 -1.36
N ASP A 8 -31.29 13.39 -1.85
CA ASP A 8 -32.26 12.29 -1.95
C ASP A 8 -31.90 11.30 -3.07
N THR A 9 -31.44 11.82 -4.22
CA THR A 9 -30.91 11.00 -5.30
C THR A 9 -29.71 10.19 -4.83
N TRP A 10 -28.81 10.80 -4.05
CA TRP A 10 -27.64 10.12 -3.52
C TRP A 10 -28.01 9.00 -2.51
N ARG A 11 -28.92 9.30 -1.59
CA ARG A 11 -29.42 8.31 -0.63
C ARG A 11 -30.14 7.15 -1.33
N ALA A 12 -30.96 7.44 -2.33
CA ALA A 12 -31.62 6.39 -3.13
C ALA A 12 -30.62 5.46 -3.83
N ALA A 13 -29.60 6.05 -4.48
CA ALA A 13 -28.54 5.26 -5.10
C ALA A 13 -27.73 4.43 -4.09
N CYS A 14 -27.49 4.93 -2.89
CA CYS A 14 -26.87 4.15 -1.81
C CYS A 14 -27.78 3.01 -1.32
N ALA A 15 -29.09 3.19 -1.30
CA ALA A 15 -30.05 2.14 -0.91
C ALA A 15 -30.05 0.95 -1.89
N ASP A 16 -29.83 1.24 -3.17
CA ASP A 16 -29.78 0.27 -4.26
C ASP A 16 -28.38 -0.30 -4.52
N ASP A 17 -27.35 0.20 -3.82
CA ASP A 17 -25.98 -0.21 -4.02
C ASP A 17 -25.73 -1.64 -3.52
N THR A 18 -25.29 -2.52 -4.43
CA THR A 18 -25.04 -3.94 -4.14
C THR A 18 -23.89 -4.16 -3.17
N THR A 19 -22.85 -3.31 -3.17
CA THR A 19 -21.72 -3.40 -2.25
C THR A 19 -22.15 -3.06 -0.83
N LEU A 20 -22.89 -1.94 -0.63
CA LEU A 20 -23.46 -1.59 0.66
C LEU A 20 -24.41 -2.68 1.16
N ALA A 21 -25.20 -3.30 0.24
CA ALA A 21 -26.08 -4.41 0.59
C ALA A 21 -25.34 -5.66 1.07
N THR A 22 -24.12 -5.91 0.57
CA THR A 22 -23.27 -7.03 1.02
C THR A 22 -22.81 -6.88 2.46
N TRP A 23 -22.63 -5.65 2.93
CA TRP A 23 -22.19 -5.36 4.28
C TRP A 23 -23.32 -5.18 5.29
N ARG A 24 -24.58 -5.53 4.95
CA ARG A 24 -25.68 -5.51 5.92
C ARG A 24 -25.41 -6.42 7.10
N GLY A 25 -25.76 -5.94 8.31
CA GLY A 25 -25.50 -6.66 9.55
C GLY A 25 -25.92 -5.84 10.77
N PRO A 26 -25.71 -6.35 11.98
CA PRO A 26 -26.14 -5.71 13.24
C PRO A 26 -25.23 -4.54 13.63
N TRP A 27 -25.08 -3.55 12.75
CA TRP A 27 -24.33 -2.33 12.97
C TRP A 27 -25.15 -1.11 12.55
N SER A 28 -24.87 0.00 13.18
CA SER A 28 -25.51 1.28 12.90
C SER A 28 -24.49 2.41 12.94
N VAL A 29 -24.58 3.32 11.99
CA VAL A 29 -23.74 4.52 11.94
C VAL A 29 -24.50 5.66 11.26
N ALA A 30 -24.24 6.88 11.69
CA ALA A 30 -24.73 8.07 11.01
C ALA A 30 -23.58 9.07 10.88
N PHE A 31 -23.42 9.63 9.67
CA PHE A 31 -22.41 10.65 9.40
C PHE A 31 -22.92 11.68 8.42
N ALA A 32 -22.26 12.83 8.39
CA ALA A 32 -22.53 13.88 7.43
C ALA A 32 -21.33 14.16 6.52
N ILE A 33 -21.64 14.60 5.30
CA ILE A 33 -20.67 15.19 4.37
C ILE A 33 -21.03 16.66 4.27
N GLU A 34 -20.13 17.51 4.73
CA GLU A 34 -20.33 18.96 4.80
C GLU A 34 -19.49 19.66 3.74
N THR A 35 -20.17 20.55 3.01
CA THR A 35 -19.59 21.40 1.98
C THR A 35 -19.99 22.83 2.29
N ASP A 36 -19.06 23.68 2.70
CA ASP A 36 -19.34 25.05 3.13
C ASP A 36 -20.45 25.08 4.20
N ALA A 37 -21.66 25.53 3.85
CA ALA A 37 -22.81 25.63 4.77
C ALA A 37 -23.85 24.51 4.58
N ILE A 38 -23.59 23.52 3.69
CA ILE A 38 -24.55 22.46 3.37
C ILE A 38 -24.02 21.11 3.87
N ALA A 39 -24.81 20.46 4.74
CA ALA A 39 -24.51 19.11 5.23
C ALA A 39 -25.51 18.09 4.66
N THR A 40 -25.00 17.01 4.07
CA THR A 40 -25.80 15.86 3.66
C THR A 40 -25.55 14.70 4.62
N THR A 41 -26.59 14.27 5.34
CA THR A 41 -26.50 13.20 6.34
C THR A 41 -26.87 11.86 5.74
N PHE A 42 -26.11 10.82 6.09
CA PHE A 42 -26.34 9.41 5.80
C PHE A 42 -26.45 8.65 7.12
N GLY A 43 -27.58 8.02 7.38
CA GLY A 43 -27.80 7.17 8.53
C GLY A 43 -28.00 5.72 8.08
N PHE A 44 -27.44 4.78 8.82
CA PHE A 44 -27.61 3.33 8.61
C PHE A 44 -28.04 2.66 9.91
N THR A 45 -29.04 1.79 9.81
CA THR A 45 -29.45 0.88 10.89
C THR A 45 -29.55 -0.52 10.32
N ASP A 46 -28.94 -1.49 10.99
CA ASP A 46 -28.80 -2.86 10.48
C ASP A 46 -28.22 -2.91 9.06
N GLY A 47 -27.28 -1.98 8.79
CA GLY A 47 -26.67 -1.81 7.48
C GLY A 47 -27.60 -1.32 6.36
N ARG A 48 -28.78 -0.79 6.71
CA ARG A 48 -29.73 -0.21 5.76
C ARG A 48 -29.83 1.29 5.97
N ILE A 49 -29.84 2.03 4.85
CA ILE A 49 -29.95 3.48 4.91
C ILE A 49 -31.31 3.90 5.51
N GLN A 50 -31.27 4.90 6.39
CA GLN A 50 -32.42 5.43 7.11
C GLN A 50 -32.41 6.98 7.04
N PRO A 51 -33.57 7.63 6.86
CA PRO A 51 -33.67 9.09 6.93
C PRO A 51 -33.60 9.57 8.39
N GLY A 52 -33.22 10.84 8.57
CA GLY A 52 -33.39 11.58 9.83
C GLY A 52 -32.43 11.21 10.98
N ALA A 53 -31.34 10.51 10.71
CA ALA A 53 -30.35 10.17 11.73
C ALA A 53 -29.49 11.38 12.12
N THR A 54 -29.10 11.45 13.40
CA THR A 54 -28.13 12.44 13.89
C THR A 54 -26.70 11.94 13.62
N ALA A 55 -25.90 12.75 12.95
CA ALA A 55 -24.52 12.37 12.61
C ALA A 55 -23.64 12.23 13.87
N GLN A 56 -22.92 11.13 13.99
CA GLN A 56 -21.89 10.87 15.01
C GLN A 56 -20.58 11.56 14.64
N PHE A 57 -20.30 11.65 13.35
CA PHE A 57 -19.15 12.38 12.83
C PHE A 57 -19.47 13.03 11.48
N THR A 58 -18.64 13.98 11.10
CA THR A 58 -18.81 14.76 9.86
C THR A 58 -17.48 14.84 9.09
N LEU A 59 -17.52 14.53 7.80
CA LEU A 59 -16.44 14.83 6.87
C LEU A 59 -16.67 16.24 6.35
N THR A 60 -15.76 17.16 6.62
CA THR A 60 -15.91 18.58 6.28
C THR A 60 -14.78 19.06 5.39
N ALA A 61 -15.11 19.76 4.32
CA ALA A 61 -14.18 20.48 3.47
C ALA A 61 -14.90 21.57 2.66
N PRO A 62 -14.18 22.61 2.20
CA PRO A 62 -14.71 23.57 1.23
C PRO A 62 -15.11 22.90 -0.10
N ALA A 63 -16.06 23.49 -0.82
CA ALA A 63 -16.51 23.01 -2.12
C ALA A 63 -15.35 22.75 -3.09
N ALA A 64 -14.35 23.63 -3.14
CA ALA A 64 -13.19 23.48 -4.01
C ALA A 64 -12.35 22.23 -3.74
N VAL A 65 -12.34 21.71 -2.51
CA VAL A 65 -11.67 20.45 -2.15
C VAL A 65 -12.50 19.26 -2.64
N TRP A 66 -13.82 19.31 -2.41
CA TRP A 66 -14.74 18.27 -2.91
C TRP A 66 -14.80 18.21 -4.44
N ASP A 67 -14.72 19.36 -5.14
CA ASP A 67 -14.67 19.41 -6.60
C ASP A 67 -13.46 18.65 -7.16
N LYS A 68 -12.31 18.76 -6.48
CA LYS A 68 -11.11 17.99 -6.83
C LYS A 68 -11.29 16.49 -6.56
N PHE A 69 -11.92 16.11 -5.44
CA PHE A 69 -12.22 14.71 -5.13
C PHE A 69 -13.17 14.08 -6.17
N VAL A 70 -14.18 14.84 -6.62
CA VAL A 70 -15.17 14.37 -7.61
C VAL A 70 -14.61 14.35 -9.03
N ALA A 71 -13.51 15.05 -9.32
CA ALA A 71 -12.93 15.12 -10.67
C ALA A 71 -12.81 13.75 -11.35
N PRO A 72 -12.93 13.63 -12.69
CA PRO A 72 -12.76 12.37 -13.43
C PRO A 72 -11.47 11.63 -13.11
N ILE A 73 -10.37 12.37 -12.95
CA ILE A 73 -9.10 11.92 -12.38
C ILE A 73 -8.79 12.91 -11.26
N PRO A 74 -8.99 12.53 -9.99
CA PRO A 74 -8.64 13.41 -8.88
C PRO A 74 -7.14 13.72 -8.88
N PRO A 75 -6.74 14.97 -8.60
CA PRO A 75 -5.33 15.30 -8.45
C PRO A 75 -4.73 14.64 -7.21
N ARG A 76 -3.40 14.66 -7.11
CA ARG A 76 -2.64 14.19 -5.94
C ARG A 76 -3.31 14.64 -4.65
N HIS A 77 -3.36 13.73 -3.68
CA HIS A 77 -3.94 13.92 -2.34
C HIS A 77 -5.46 14.09 -2.27
N HIS A 78 -6.17 14.24 -3.40
CA HIS A 78 -7.64 14.37 -3.42
C HIS A 78 -8.35 13.08 -3.88
N HIS A 79 -7.63 11.99 -4.09
CA HIS A 79 -8.14 10.73 -4.65
C HIS A 79 -8.67 9.74 -3.60
N GLY A 80 -8.55 10.04 -2.31
CA GLY A 80 -9.03 9.18 -1.22
C GLY A 80 -9.12 9.91 0.12
N ILE A 81 -9.97 9.42 1.00
CA ILE A 81 -10.23 10.02 2.33
C ILE A 81 -8.93 10.14 3.13
N PHE A 82 -8.15 9.06 3.22
CA PHE A 82 -6.92 9.04 4.01
C PHE A 82 -5.79 9.86 3.38
N ALA A 83 -5.77 9.99 2.05
CA ALA A 83 -4.87 10.90 1.36
C ALA A 83 -5.21 12.37 1.69
N MET A 84 -6.51 12.70 1.68
CA MET A 84 -6.96 14.04 2.07
C MET A 84 -6.68 14.34 3.54
N LEU A 85 -6.96 13.40 4.45
CA LEU A 85 -6.65 13.56 5.89
C LEU A 85 -5.16 13.80 6.15
N ALA A 86 -4.30 13.17 5.35
CA ALA A 86 -2.85 13.28 5.52
C ALA A 86 -2.26 14.56 4.91
N ARG A 87 -2.85 15.11 3.85
CA ARG A 87 -2.19 16.10 3.00
C ARG A 87 -3.03 17.33 2.61
N VAL A 88 -4.32 17.35 2.94
CA VAL A 88 -5.22 18.46 2.62
C VAL A 88 -5.69 19.13 3.92
N PRO A 89 -5.07 20.24 4.34
CA PRO A 89 -5.35 20.87 5.64
C PRO A 89 -6.81 21.29 5.83
N GLU A 90 -7.51 21.59 4.72
CA GLU A 90 -8.91 22.02 4.72
C GLU A 90 -9.89 20.85 4.89
N PHE A 91 -9.42 19.60 4.75
CA PHE A 91 -10.24 18.40 4.95
C PHE A 91 -10.09 17.86 6.37
N ALA A 92 -11.22 17.60 7.04
CA ALA A 92 -11.22 17.02 8.37
C ALA A 92 -12.39 16.07 8.59
N VAL A 93 -12.21 15.11 9.49
CA VAL A 93 -13.27 14.32 10.12
C VAL A 93 -13.45 14.84 11.55
N ARG A 94 -14.62 15.34 11.86
CA ARG A 94 -14.99 15.89 13.19
C ARG A 94 -16.00 14.99 13.86
N GLY A 95 -15.97 14.90 15.19
CA GLY A 95 -16.88 14.08 15.99
C GLY A 95 -16.26 12.75 16.39
N ASP A 96 -17.03 11.68 16.41
CA ASP A 96 -16.63 10.35 16.89
C ASP A 96 -15.65 9.68 15.92
N GLN A 97 -14.36 9.75 16.24
CA GLN A 97 -13.28 9.16 15.45
C GLN A 97 -13.35 7.62 15.43
N LEU A 98 -13.79 7.00 16.53
CA LEU A 98 -13.91 5.54 16.58
C LEU A 98 -15.01 5.06 15.64
N ALA A 99 -16.19 5.69 15.69
CA ALA A 99 -17.28 5.38 14.76
C ALA A 99 -16.86 5.56 13.29
N PHE A 100 -16.10 6.62 12.98
CA PHE A 100 -15.55 6.81 11.62
C PHE A 100 -14.66 5.65 11.20
N LEU A 101 -13.70 5.24 12.04
CA LEU A 101 -12.72 4.22 11.69
C LEU A 101 -13.32 2.81 11.62
N GLN A 102 -14.34 2.54 12.45
CA GLN A 102 -15.12 1.30 12.36
C GLN A 102 -15.90 1.17 11.04
N HIS A 103 -16.31 2.30 10.45
CA HIS A 103 -17.19 2.35 9.29
C HIS A 103 -16.57 3.06 8.06
N CYS A 104 -15.25 3.25 8.03
CA CYS A 104 -14.58 3.97 6.93
C CYS A 104 -14.84 3.34 5.55
N HIS A 105 -15.03 2.02 5.47
CA HIS A 105 -15.43 1.31 4.25
C HIS A 105 -16.82 1.72 3.74
N ILE A 106 -17.79 1.92 4.65
CA ILE A 106 -19.13 2.43 4.33
C ILE A 106 -19.04 3.87 3.82
N VAL A 107 -18.28 4.71 4.55
CA VAL A 107 -18.06 6.12 4.17
C VAL A 107 -17.46 6.21 2.76
N ARG A 108 -16.39 5.44 2.50
CA ARG A 108 -15.79 5.41 1.17
C ARG A 108 -16.82 5.03 0.10
N ARG A 109 -17.61 3.97 0.32
CA ARG A 109 -18.58 3.54 -0.67
C ARG A 109 -19.65 4.59 -0.94
N VAL A 110 -20.16 5.25 0.08
CA VAL A 110 -21.10 6.36 -0.07
C VAL A 110 -20.50 7.49 -0.91
N LEU A 111 -19.23 7.86 -0.65
CA LEU A 111 -18.54 8.88 -1.45
C LEU A 111 -18.32 8.45 -2.90
N GLU A 112 -17.99 7.17 -3.15
CA GLU A 112 -17.88 6.63 -4.52
C GLU A 112 -19.21 6.71 -5.29
N VAL A 113 -20.31 6.30 -4.65
CA VAL A 113 -21.65 6.39 -5.26
C VAL A 113 -21.97 7.85 -5.61
N GLY A 114 -21.71 8.79 -4.69
CA GLY A 114 -21.90 10.22 -4.95
C GLY A 114 -21.06 10.72 -6.10
N ARG A 115 -19.81 10.32 -6.18
CA ARG A 115 -18.89 10.68 -7.26
C ARG A 115 -19.35 10.14 -8.62
N TRP A 116 -19.81 8.89 -8.70
CA TRP A 116 -20.33 8.34 -9.96
C TRP A 116 -21.58 9.09 -10.44
N LEU A 117 -22.49 9.40 -9.54
CA LEU A 117 -23.67 10.20 -9.86
C LEU A 117 -23.28 11.59 -10.38
N ALA A 118 -22.37 12.26 -9.70
CA ALA A 118 -21.88 13.59 -10.10
C ALA A 118 -21.21 13.59 -11.47
N LEU A 119 -20.52 12.49 -11.82
CA LEU A 119 -19.87 12.31 -13.13
C LEU A 119 -20.81 11.74 -14.21
N GLY A 120 -22.08 11.48 -13.89
CA GLY A 120 -23.01 10.81 -14.81
C GLY A 120 -22.56 9.41 -15.23
N ARG A 121 -21.77 8.71 -14.39
CA ARG A 121 -21.25 7.38 -14.65
C ARG A 121 -22.14 6.32 -13.97
N PRO A 122 -22.34 5.14 -14.58
CA PRO A 122 -22.97 4.03 -13.87
C PRO A 122 -22.06 3.56 -12.72
N ALA A 123 -22.67 2.95 -11.70
CA ALA A 123 -21.92 2.22 -10.68
C ALA A 123 -21.00 1.20 -11.38
N GLN A 124 -19.70 1.22 -11.02
CA GLN A 124 -18.78 0.25 -11.63
C GLN A 124 -19.11 -1.15 -11.10
N PRO A 125 -19.20 -2.16 -11.97
CA PRO A 125 -19.29 -3.54 -11.51
C PRO A 125 -18.05 -3.90 -10.69
N LEU A 126 -18.19 -4.91 -9.82
CA LEU A 126 -17.04 -5.46 -9.14
C LEU A 126 -16.02 -5.95 -10.18
N PRO A 127 -14.74 -5.64 -10.02
CA PRO A 127 -13.72 -6.05 -10.96
C PRO A 127 -13.63 -7.58 -11.01
N VAL A 128 -13.51 -8.12 -12.22
CA VAL A 128 -13.27 -9.55 -12.42
C VAL A 128 -11.76 -9.80 -12.24
N PRO A 129 -11.35 -10.74 -11.37
CA PRO A 129 -9.96 -11.07 -11.20
C PRO A 129 -9.32 -11.49 -12.53
N ALA A 130 -8.16 -10.91 -12.86
CA ALA A 130 -7.38 -11.37 -14.00
C ALA A 130 -6.73 -12.74 -13.68
N PRO A 131 -6.43 -13.57 -14.70
CA PRO A 131 -5.71 -14.81 -14.50
C PRO A 131 -4.40 -14.58 -13.75
N LEU A 132 -4.12 -15.43 -12.77
CA LEU A 132 -2.85 -15.39 -12.04
C LEU A 132 -1.77 -16.19 -12.80
N PRO A 133 -0.48 -15.83 -12.64
CA PRO A 133 0.62 -16.57 -13.24
C PRO A 133 0.75 -17.95 -12.60
N VAL A 134 1.42 -18.86 -13.31
CA VAL A 134 1.89 -20.11 -12.71
C VAL A 134 3.13 -19.79 -11.89
N VAL A 135 3.05 -19.99 -10.58
CA VAL A 135 4.18 -19.79 -9.65
C VAL A 135 4.54 -21.13 -9.00
N THR A 136 5.83 -21.30 -8.68
CA THR A 136 6.31 -22.43 -7.88
C THR A 136 6.63 -21.93 -6.48
N GLY A 137 6.04 -22.56 -5.46
CA GLY A 137 6.18 -22.14 -4.06
C GLY A 137 6.76 -23.25 -3.17
N GLY A 138 7.32 -22.83 -2.03
CA GLY A 138 7.87 -23.74 -1.01
C GLY A 138 8.50 -23.00 0.15
N TYR A 139 8.87 -23.73 1.19
CA TYR A 139 9.47 -23.18 2.39
C TYR A 139 11.00 -23.29 2.35
N VAL A 140 11.64 -22.23 2.87
CA VAL A 140 13.09 -22.15 3.08
C VAL A 140 13.33 -21.93 4.58
N PRO A 141 14.08 -22.77 5.29
CA PRO A 141 14.46 -22.52 6.66
C PRO A 141 15.55 -21.42 6.71
N VAL A 142 15.27 -20.35 7.42
CA VAL A 142 16.18 -19.20 7.61
C VAL A 142 16.47 -19.07 9.10
N THR A 143 17.74 -19.12 9.49
CA THR A 143 18.15 -18.97 10.89
C THR A 143 18.70 -17.55 11.12
N VAL A 144 18.11 -16.84 12.08
CA VAL A 144 18.58 -15.55 12.55
C VAL A 144 18.77 -15.64 14.07
N GLY A 145 19.99 -15.40 14.50
CA GLY A 145 20.37 -15.66 15.90
C GLY A 145 20.15 -17.12 16.29
N ASN A 146 19.32 -17.37 17.29
CA ASN A 146 18.96 -18.72 17.77
C ASN A 146 17.58 -19.20 17.30
N LEU A 147 16.90 -18.45 16.42
CA LEU A 147 15.58 -18.78 15.89
C LEU A 147 15.65 -19.23 14.45
N THR A 148 14.92 -20.28 14.12
CA THR A 148 14.71 -20.71 12.73
C THR A 148 13.30 -20.33 12.30
N TYR A 149 13.23 -19.62 11.19
CA TYR A 149 12.01 -19.19 10.52
C TYR A 149 11.77 -20.06 9.29
N HIS A 150 10.56 -20.56 9.12
CA HIS A 150 10.14 -21.27 7.90
C HIS A 150 9.56 -20.26 6.92
N ILE A 151 10.41 -19.67 6.11
CA ILE A 151 10.04 -18.62 5.16
C ILE A 151 9.41 -19.24 3.92
N TYR A 152 8.16 -18.88 3.64
CA TYR A 152 7.51 -19.25 2.38
C TYR A 152 7.98 -18.32 1.26
N ARG A 153 8.29 -18.91 0.12
CA ARG A 153 8.64 -18.17 -1.11
C ARG A 153 7.88 -18.68 -2.31
N GLU A 154 7.72 -17.82 -3.27
CA GLU A 154 7.23 -18.15 -4.61
C GLU A 154 8.20 -17.61 -5.67
N HIS A 155 8.25 -18.28 -6.83
CA HIS A 155 9.03 -17.78 -7.95
C HIS A 155 8.36 -18.08 -9.28
N ALA A 156 8.66 -17.24 -10.28
CA ALA A 156 8.28 -17.41 -11.67
C ALA A 156 9.42 -16.93 -12.57
N GLY A 157 9.50 -17.50 -13.78
CA GLY A 157 10.52 -17.13 -14.76
C GLY A 157 11.83 -17.88 -14.59
N THR A 158 12.82 -17.50 -15.40
CA THR A 158 14.17 -18.12 -15.47
C THR A 158 15.23 -17.05 -15.71
N GLY A 159 16.48 -17.38 -15.44
CA GLY A 159 17.60 -16.44 -15.65
C GLY A 159 18.10 -15.82 -14.34
N ARG A 160 18.49 -14.54 -14.39
CA ARG A 160 19.03 -13.84 -13.21
C ARG A 160 17.97 -13.65 -12.13
N ASP A 161 18.35 -13.83 -10.88
CA ASP A 161 17.43 -13.65 -9.76
C ASP A 161 17.05 -12.17 -9.56
N LEU A 162 15.75 -11.92 -9.49
CA LEU A 162 15.15 -10.68 -9.05
C LEU A 162 14.41 -10.95 -7.73
N LEU A 163 15.06 -10.60 -6.62
CA LEU A 163 14.50 -10.74 -5.28
C LEU A 163 13.47 -9.62 -5.04
N CYS A 164 12.25 -10.00 -4.74
CA CYS A 164 11.09 -9.12 -4.59
C CYS A 164 10.65 -9.07 -3.13
N LEU A 165 10.69 -7.90 -2.52
CA LEU A 165 10.35 -7.67 -1.13
C LEU A 165 8.99 -6.96 -1.01
N HIS A 166 8.05 -7.56 -0.28
CA HIS A 166 6.69 -7.02 -0.13
C HIS A 166 6.63 -5.80 0.80
N THR A 167 5.56 -5.01 0.69
CA THR A 167 5.29 -3.84 1.53
C THR A 167 4.72 -4.23 2.90
N ALA A 168 4.67 -3.30 3.84
CA ALA A 168 4.16 -3.51 5.20
C ALA A 168 2.77 -4.15 5.20
N GLY A 169 2.57 -5.22 5.99
CA GLY A 169 1.29 -5.91 6.16
C GLY A 169 0.78 -6.70 4.96
N ALA A 170 1.56 -6.77 3.89
CA ALA A 170 1.25 -7.56 2.69
C ALA A 170 2.06 -8.87 2.65
N ASP A 171 2.20 -9.47 1.49
CA ASP A 171 2.99 -10.68 1.24
C ASP A 171 3.42 -10.78 -0.22
N GLY A 172 4.15 -11.85 -0.57
CA GLY A 172 4.72 -12.07 -1.90
C GLY A 172 3.70 -12.06 -3.05
N ARG A 173 2.41 -12.28 -2.78
CA ARG A 173 1.35 -12.21 -3.79
C ARG A 173 1.24 -10.86 -4.48
N GLN A 174 1.75 -9.79 -3.87
CA GLN A 174 1.83 -8.46 -4.51
C GLN A 174 2.56 -8.48 -5.85
N PHE A 175 3.45 -9.46 -6.07
CA PHE A 175 4.24 -9.57 -7.30
C PHE A 175 3.60 -10.47 -8.36
N HIS A 176 2.50 -11.18 -8.07
CA HIS A 176 1.91 -12.15 -8.99
C HIS A 176 1.61 -11.55 -10.37
N ARG A 177 1.03 -10.34 -10.42
CA ARG A 177 0.72 -9.71 -11.71
C ARG A 177 1.98 -9.30 -12.49
N LEU A 178 3.03 -8.87 -11.78
CA LEU A 178 4.30 -8.58 -12.42
C LEU A 178 5.02 -9.87 -12.87
N MET A 179 4.88 -10.97 -12.11
CA MET A 179 5.37 -12.31 -12.49
C MET A 179 4.68 -12.87 -13.74
N ALA A 180 3.53 -12.34 -14.12
CA ALA A 180 2.85 -12.69 -15.37
C ALA A 180 3.45 -11.98 -16.60
N ASP A 181 4.30 -10.95 -16.42
CA ASP A 181 4.92 -10.24 -17.54
C ASP A 181 6.09 -11.02 -18.10
N THR A 182 5.88 -11.61 -19.28
CA THR A 182 6.89 -12.42 -19.98
C THR A 182 8.11 -11.63 -20.42
N ARG A 183 8.02 -10.30 -20.53
CA ARG A 183 9.17 -9.43 -20.86
C ARG A 183 10.19 -9.42 -19.72
N ILE A 184 9.74 -9.67 -18.49
CA ILE A 184 10.59 -9.79 -17.29
C ILE A 184 10.96 -11.25 -17.06
N THR A 185 9.97 -12.15 -16.99
CA THR A 185 10.17 -13.55 -16.57
C THR A 185 10.89 -14.42 -17.60
N ALA A 186 11.02 -13.96 -18.85
CA ALA A 186 11.86 -14.65 -19.84
C ALA A 186 13.37 -14.53 -19.56
N LYS A 187 13.80 -13.54 -18.77
CA LYS A 187 15.21 -13.27 -18.48
C LYS A 187 15.54 -13.22 -16.98
N HIS A 188 14.53 -13.05 -16.16
CA HIS A 188 14.68 -12.94 -14.72
C HIS A 188 13.80 -13.98 -14.01
N ARG A 189 14.40 -14.70 -13.06
CA ARG A 189 13.66 -15.49 -12.09
C ARG A 189 13.25 -14.57 -10.95
N MET A 190 11.99 -14.11 -10.98
CA MET A 190 11.42 -13.33 -9.88
C MET A 190 11.20 -14.23 -8.68
N VAL A 191 11.75 -13.88 -7.53
CA VAL A 191 11.64 -14.62 -6.28
C VAL A 191 11.05 -13.68 -5.23
N ALA A 192 9.82 -13.92 -4.81
CA ALA A 192 9.18 -13.21 -3.70
C ALA A 192 9.09 -14.12 -2.47
N PHE A 193 9.30 -13.59 -1.28
CA PHE A 193 9.10 -14.33 -0.04
C PHE A 193 8.23 -13.55 0.94
N ASP A 194 7.57 -14.27 1.82
CA ASP A 194 6.76 -13.70 2.90
C ASP A 194 7.61 -13.57 4.15
N LEU A 195 7.68 -12.40 4.76
CA LEU A 195 8.28 -12.23 6.09
C LEU A 195 7.57 -13.14 7.12
N PRO A 196 8.21 -13.50 8.24
CA PRO A 196 7.53 -14.21 9.32
C PRO A 196 6.21 -13.49 9.70
N TRP A 197 5.16 -14.25 10.02
CA TRP A 197 3.81 -13.73 10.31
C TRP A 197 2.99 -13.27 9.11
N HIS A 198 3.59 -13.17 7.93
CA HIS A 198 2.93 -12.72 6.71
C HIS A 198 2.59 -13.90 5.79
N GLY A 199 1.51 -13.73 5.02
CA GLY A 199 1.11 -14.68 3.99
C GLY A 199 1.09 -16.13 4.49
N LYS A 200 2.00 -16.95 3.96
CA LYS A 200 2.15 -18.37 4.32
C LYS A 200 3.33 -18.63 5.26
N SER A 201 4.14 -17.63 5.60
CA SER A 201 5.23 -17.77 6.56
C SER A 201 4.70 -17.78 8.00
N PRO A 202 4.83 -18.89 8.74
CA PRO A 202 4.37 -18.96 10.11
C PRO A 202 5.23 -18.08 11.05
N PRO A 203 4.72 -17.76 12.25
CA PRO A 203 5.55 -17.22 13.32
C PRO A 203 6.66 -18.20 13.71
N PRO A 204 7.77 -17.73 14.30
CA PRO A 204 8.77 -18.61 14.89
C PRO A 204 8.21 -19.36 16.08
N ALA A 205 8.93 -20.40 16.53
CA ALA A 205 8.55 -21.16 17.72
C ALA A 205 8.36 -20.24 18.93
N GLY A 206 7.23 -20.38 19.62
CA GLY A 206 6.86 -19.53 20.76
C GLY A 206 6.23 -18.18 20.38
N GLY A 207 6.01 -17.91 19.10
CA GLY A 207 5.36 -16.70 18.64
C GLY A 207 3.91 -16.57 19.12
N ILE A 208 3.54 -15.41 19.62
CA ILE A 208 2.19 -15.10 20.14
C ILE A 208 1.51 -14.11 19.18
N ALA A 209 0.28 -14.39 18.78
CA ALA A 209 -0.48 -13.50 17.90
C ALA A 209 -0.50 -12.05 18.44
N GLY A 210 -0.19 -11.09 17.58
CA GLY A 210 -0.08 -9.68 17.95
C GLY A 210 1.28 -9.23 18.50
N SER A 211 2.26 -10.14 18.64
CA SER A 211 3.60 -9.81 19.15
C SER A 211 4.61 -9.42 18.07
N TRP A 212 4.24 -9.48 16.79
CA TRP A 212 5.14 -9.11 15.71
C TRP A 212 5.61 -7.67 15.83
N ARG A 213 6.91 -7.48 15.77
CA ARG A 213 7.56 -6.17 15.69
C ARG A 213 8.78 -6.28 14.79
N LEU A 214 8.79 -5.51 13.73
CA LEU A 214 9.90 -5.42 12.81
C LEU A 214 10.83 -4.29 13.25
N ASN A 215 12.13 -4.51 13.12
CA ASN A 215 13.16 -3.49 13.24
C ASN A 215 14.20 -3.66 12.13
N THR A 216 15.05 -2.67 11.96
CA THR A 216 16.05 -2.61 10.88
C THR A 216 16.98 -3.82 10.87
N ASP A 217 17.52 -4.21 12.01
CA ASP A 217 18.51 -5.31 12.09
C ASP A 217 17.86 -6.65 11.79
N LEU A 218 16.70 -6.94 12.40
CA LEU A 218 15.95 -8.17 12.10
C LEU A 218 15.58 -8.27 10.62
N TYR A 219 15.20 -7.14 9.99
CA TYR A 219 14.81 -7.17 8.60
C TYR A 219 15.99 -7.44 7.67
N VAL A 220 17.13 -6.79 7.91
CA VAL A 220 18.38 -7.08 7.18
C VAL A 220 18.78 -8.53 7.35
N ASP A 221 18.80 -9.05 8.60
CA ASP A 221 19.20 -10.41 8.90
C ASP A 221 18.29 -11.45 8.24
N LEU A 222 16.97 -11.22 8.21
CA LEU A 222 16.02 -12.10 7.51
C LEU A 222 16.26 -12.10 6.00
N ILE A 223 16.51 -10.94 5.37
CA ILE A 223 16.79 -10.86 3.94
C ILE A 223 18.11 -11.56 3.61
N MET A 224 19.18 -11.25 4.33
CA MET A 224 20.50 -11.84 4.08
C MET A 224 20.52 -13.33 4.35
N GLY A 225 19.84 -13.76 5.43
CA GLY A 225 19.65 -15.17 5.74
C GLY A 225 18.85 -15.90 4.66
N PHE A 226 17.80 -15.26 4.11
CA PHE A 226 17.02 -15.82 3.00
C PHE A 226 17.86 -15.92 1.71
N VAL A 227 18.61 -14.88 1.35
CA VAL A 227 19.50 -14.89 0.18
C VAL A 227 20.47 -16.09 0.26
N ALA A 228 21.09 -16.29 1.42
CA ALA A 228 22.02 -17.40 1.63
C ALA A 228 21.30 -18.77 1.59
N ALA A 229 20.20 -18.94 2.32
CA ALA A 229 19.49 -20.21 2.43
C ALA A 229 18.78 -20.63 1.13
N ALA A 230 18.32 -19.66 0.34
CA ALA A 230 17.71 -19.89 -0.98
C ALA A 230 18.74 -20.05 -2.10
N GLY A 231 20.05 -19.87 -1.81
CA GLY A 231 21.16 -19.99 -2.76
C GLY A 231 21.16 -18.93 -3.86
N LEU A 232 20.64 -17.72 -3.58
CA LEU A 232 20.63 -16.63 -4.55
C LEU A 232 22.04 -16.04 -4.66
N GLN A 233 22.53 -15.90 -5.91
CA GLN A 233 23.88 -15.39 -6.17
C GLN A 233 23.79 -13.95 -6.69
N GLN A 234 24.14 -12.97 -5.86
CA GLN A 234 24.08 -11.54 -6.18
C GLN A 234 22.78 -11.15 -6.92
N PRO A 235 21.58 -11.42 -6.34
CA PRO A 235 20.34 -11.07 -7.02
C PRO A 235 20.22 -9.55 -7.23
N ILE A 236 19.38 -9.14 -8.16
CA ILE A 236 18.82 -7.78 -8.14
C ILE A 236 17.77 -7.76 -7.03
N VAL A 237 17.72 -6.74 -6.19
CA VAL A 237 16.68 -6.59 -5.16
C VAL A 237 15.74 -5.44 -5.50
N LEU A 238 14.43 -5.69 -5.35
CA LEU A 238 13.34 -4.73 -5.59
C LEU A 238 12.41 -4.70 -4.39
N GLY A 239 12.16 -3.51 -3.86
CA GLY A 239 11.18 -3.30 -2.79
C GLY A 239 10.54 -1.93 -2.85
N ALA A 240 9.36 -1.77 -2.24
CA ALA A 240 8.67 -0.49 -2.13
C ALA A 240 8.23 -0.21 -0.70
N SER A 241 8.12 1.07 -0.30
CA SER A 241 7.68 1.45 1.04
C SER A 241 8.65 0.89 2.10
N MET A 242 8.15 0.15 3.09
CA MET A 242 8.96 -0.58 4.06
C MET A 242 10.14 -1.33 3.41
N SER A 243 9.87 -2.03 2.32
CA SER A 243 10.92 -2.76 1.61
C SER A 243 11.75 -1.88 0.66
N GLY A 244 11.27 -0.71 0.31
CA GLY A 244 12.08 0.31 -0.37
C GLY A 244 13.10 0.94 0.59
N GLU A 245 12.69 1.18 1.83
CA GLU A 245 13.59 1.71 2.88
C GLU A 245 14.69 0.71 3.23
N ILE A 246 14.34 -0.55 3.42
CA ILE A 246 15.36 -1.58 3.68
C ILE A 246 16.31 -1.77 2.49
N CYS A 247 15.87 -1.53 1.25
CA CYS A 247 16.75 -1.51 0.08
C CYS A 247 17.86 -0.45 0.22
N LEU A 248 17.58 0.73 0.79
CA LEU A 248 18.62 1.73 1.09
C LEU A 248 19.60 1.23 2.16
N GLU A 249 19.12 0.53 3.18
CA GLU A 249 19.96 -0.09 4.21
C GLU A 249 20.86 -1.20 3.63
N LEU A 250 20.31 -2.04 2.75
CA LEU A 250 21.07 -3.07 2.04
C LEU A 250 22.15 -2.44 1.15
N ALA A 251 21.85 -1.34 0.47
CA ALA A 251 22.83 -0.59 -0.31
C ALA A 251 23.97 -0.02 0.55
N TYR A 252 23.69 0.31 1.80
CA TYR A 252 24.70 0.79 2.75
C TYR A 252 25.50 -0.34 3.40
N ARG A 253 24.83 -1.38 3.92
CA ARG A 253 25.47 -2.45 4.71
C ARG A 253 26.06 -3.58 3.87
N HIS A 254 25.38 -3.97 2.79
CA HIS A 254 25.68 -5.18 2.02
C HIS A 254 25.68 -4.95 0.48
N PRO A 255 26.29 -3.86 -0.02
CA PRO A 255 26.25 -3.54 -1.44
C PRO A 255 26.76 -4.68 -2.34
N GLU A 256 27.81 -5.44 -1.90
CA GLU A 256 28.39 -6.54 -2.65
C GLU A 256 27.50 -7.78 -2.76
N ALA A 257 26.46 -7.87 -1.95
CA ALA A 257 25.52 -8.99 -2.00
C ALA A 257 24.54 -8.89 -3.19
N PHE A 258 24.46 -7.75 -3.88
CA PHE A 258 23.48 -7.48 -4.90
C PHE A 258 24.13 -6.92 -6.17
N THR A 259 23.66 -7.36 -7.35
CA THR A 259 24.06 -6.75 -8.63
C THR A 259 23.49 -5.34 -8.80
N GLY A 260 22.30 -5.11 -8.28
CA GLY A 260 21.62 -3.82 -8.32
C GLY A 260 20.49 -3.77 -7.31
N ILE A 261 20.15 -2.58 -6.88
CA ILE A 261 19.16 -2.33 -5.84
C ILE A 261 18.14 -1.32 -6.37
N ILE A 262 16.86 -1.67 -6.29
CA ILE A 262 15.74 -0.86 -6.78
C ILE A 262 14.85 -0.52 -5.57
N ALA A 263 14.99 0.69 -5.04
CA ALA A 263 14.26 1.20 -3.91
C ALA A 263 13.07 2.05 -4.39
N CYS A 264 11.87 1.49 -4.35
CA CYS A 264 10.67 2.23 -4.69
C CYS A 264 10.03 2.83 -3.41
N GLU A 265 9.38 3.98 -3.53
CA GLU A 265 8.63 4.63 -2.45
C GLU A 265 9.46 4.73 -1.15
N ALA A 266 10.74 5.12 -1.29
CA ALA A 266 11.72 5.15 -0.20
C ALA A 266 12.27 6.54 0.04
N SER A 267 12.56 6.84 1.31
CA SER A 267 13.28 8.03 1.74
C SER A 267 14.14 7.72 2.96
N GLU A 268 14.99 8.67 3.35
CA GLU A 268 15.86 8.51 4.52
C GLU A 268 15.11 8.47 5.86
N ARG A 269 13.85 8.95 5.88
CA ARG A 269 12.96 8.95 7.04
C ARG A 269 11.52 9.18 6.61
N ILE A 270 10.59 8.41 7.16
CA ILE A 270 9.16 8.65 7.08
C ILE A 270 8.64 9.06 8.46
N GLU A 271 7.91 10.16 8.51
CA GLU A 271 7.32 10.67 9.74
C GLU A 271 5.79 10.63 9.70
N ARG A 272 5.15 10.58 10.88
CA ARG A 272 3.69 10.70 11.05
C ARG A 272 2.85 9.65 10.31
N ARG A 273 3.43 8.45 10.12
CA ARG A 273 2.71 7.30 9.52
C ARG A 273 2.25 6.28 10.55
N GLN A 274 2.65 6.42 11.80
CA GLN A 274 2.19 5.55 12.87
C GLN A 274 0.69 5.75 13.11
N THR A 275 -0.04 4.64 13.24
CA THR A 275 -1.43 4.64 13.67
C THR A 275 -1.71 3.47 14.58
N HIS A 276 -2.18 3.77 15.79
CA HIS A 276 -2.61 2.76 16.73
C HIS A 276 -3.94 2.10 16.34
N TRP A 277 -4.66 2.70 15.39
CA TRP A 277 -5.98 2.20 14.97
C TRP A 277 -5.90 0.84 14.27
N SER A 278 -4.80 0.52 13.59
CA SER A 278 -4.59 -0.78 12.94
C SER A 278 -4.46 -1.96 13.92
N ALA A 279 -4.19 -1.68 15.19
CA ALA A 279 -4.14 -2.67 16.28
C ALA A 279 -5.19 -2.39 17.37
N HIS A 280 -6.10 -1.44 17.16
CA HIS A 280 -7.10 -1.06 18.16
C HIS A 280 -8.18 -2.16 18.31
N PRO A 281 -8.49 -2.63 19.52
CA PRO A 281 -9.36 -3.80 19.72
C PRO A 281 -10.81 -3.62 19.24
N GLN A 282 -11.28 -2.38 19.10
CA GLN A 282 -12.63 -2.06 18.61
C GLN A 282 -12.67 -1.70 17.13
N VAL A 283 -11.53 -1.70 16.42
CA VAL A 283 -11.44 -1.45 14.98
C VAL A 283 -11.09 -2.75 14.29
N ASN A 284 -11.93 -3.19 13.36
CA ASN A 284 -11.63 -4.37 12.55
C ASN A 284 -10.53 -4.04 11.53
N ALA A 285 -9.33 -4.56 11.76
CA ALA A 285 -8.19 -4.33 10.88
C ALA A 285 -8.44 -4.80 9.44
N GLY A 286 -9.25 -5.86 9.24
CA GLY A 286 -9.63 -6.37 7.91
C GLY A 286 -10.50 -5.42 7.10
N PHE A 287 -11.12 -4.42 7.72
CA PHE A 287 -11.80 -3.31 7.03
C PHE A 287 -10.95 -2.04 7.04
N PHE A 288 -10.38 -1.69 8.18
CA PHE A 288 -9.65 -0.43 8.33
C PHE A 288 -8.37 -0.37 7.49
N VAL A 289 -7.52 -1.39 7.56
CA VAL A 289 -6.23 -1.38 6.85
C VAL A 289 -6.42 -1.31 5.34
N PRO A 290 -7.29 -2.14 4.69
CA PRO A 290 -7.57 -2.00 3.26
C PRO A 290 -8.05 -0.61 2.86
N GLU A 291 -8.89 0.03 3.67
CA GLU A 291 -9.38 1.37 3.36
C GLU A 291 -8.29 2.43 3.50
N TRP A 292 -7.43 2.29 4.49
CA TRP A 292 -6.29 3.20 4.66
C TRP A 292 -5.34 3.13 3.45
N ILE A 293 -5.00 1.92 3.00
CA ILE A 293 -4.06 1.73 1.87
C ILE A 293 -4.67 2.09 0.51
N ARG A 294 -6.00 2.03 0.35
CA ARG A 294 -6.66 2.45 -0.89
C ARG A 294 -6.38 3.91 -1.25
N GLY A 295 -6.23 4.77 -0.24
CA GLY A 295 -5.83 6.16 -0.45
C GLY A 295 -4.41 6.36 -0.98
N LEU A 296 -3.61 5.29 -1.04
CA LEU A 296 -2.24 5.27 -1.57
C LEU A 296 -2.18 4.81 -3.04
N ILE A 297 -3.27 4.26 -3.58
CA ILE A 297 -3.35 3.76 -4.96
C ILE A 297 -3.72 4.90 -5.90
N ALA A 298 -3.02 5.03 -7.02
CA ALA A 298 -3.35 6.04 -8.03
C ALA A 298 -4.74 5.80 -8.64
N PRO A 299 -5.54 6.86 -8.90
CA PRO A 299 -6.89 6.72 -9.42
C PRO A 299 -6.97 6.15 -10.85
N GLN A 300 -5.84 6.11 -11.57
CA GLN A 300 -5.72 5.54 -12.91
C GLN A 300 -5.36 4.04 -12.88
N SER A 301 -5.05 3.48 -11.71
CA SER A 301 -4.71 2.07 -11.57
C SER A 301 -5.89 1.19 -11.96
N PRO A 302 -5.66 0.04 -12.63
CA PRO A 302 -6.72 -0.89 -12.98
C PRO A 302 -7.55 -1.31 -11.76
N PRO A 303 -8.89 -1.28 -11.82
CA PRO A 303 -9.74 -1.59 -10.66
C PRO A 303 -9.50 -2.98 -10.06
N GLU A 304 -9.19 -3.97 -10.90
CA GLU A 304 -8.86 -5.33 -10.47
C GLU A 304 -7.56 -5.39 -9.67
N CYS A 305 -6.55 -4.56 -10.01
CA CYS A 305 -5.32 -4.46 -9.24
C CYS A 305 -5.57 -3.82 -7.86
N ALA A 306 -6.36 -2.75 -7.82
CA ALA A 306 -6.76 -2.10 -6.57
C ALA A 306 -7.58 -3.04 -5.66
N ALA A 307 -8.43 -3.88 -6.26
CA ALA A 307 -9.20 -4.89 -5.54
C ALA A 307 -8.30 -5.98 -4.94
N ASP A 308 -7.32 -6.48 -5.69
CA ASP A 308 -6.37 -7.49 -5.22
C ASP A 308 -5.53 -6.95 -4.05
N ILE A 309 -5.02 -5.72 -4.17
CA ILE A 309 -4.27 -5.08 -3.07
C ILE A 309 -5.14 -5.02 -1.81
N ALA A 310 -6.36 -4.51 -1.92
CA ALA A 310 -7.26 -4.43 -0.77
C ALA A 310 -7.56 -5.81 -0.17
N TRP A 311 -7.71 -6.84 -1.00
CA TRP A 311 -7.92 -8.21 -0.56
C TRP A 311 -6.70 -8.76 0.21
N HIS A 312 -5.48 -8.55 -0.28
CA HIS A 312 -4.26 -8.97 0.42
C HIS A 312 -4.17 -8.33 1.81
N TYR A 313 -4.42 -7.03 1.91
CA TYR A 313 -4.40 -6.31 3.19
C TYR A 313 -5.54 -6.69 4.14
N ALA A 314 -6.69 -7.16 3.64
CA ALA A 314 -7.78 -7.68 4.46
C ALA A 314 -7.43 -9.02 5.14
N GLN A 315 -6.40 -9.71 4.68
CA GLN A 315 -5.97 -11.03 5.18
C GLN A 315 -4.83 -10.95 6.21
N GLY A 316 -4.35 -9.77 6.56
CA GLY A 316 -3.27 -9.58 7.52
C GLY A 316 -3.62 -10.15 8.91
N GLY A 317 -2.65 -10.79 9.55
CA GLY A 317 -2.77 -11.30 10.91
C GLY A 317 -2.91 -10.18 11.95
N PRO A 318 -3.33 -10.52 13.20
CA PRO A 318 -3.46 -9.53 14.26
C PRO A 318 -2.18 -8.74 14.50
N ALA A 319 -2.26 -7.42 14.39
CA ALA A 319 -1.19 -6.46 14.59
C ALA A 319 0.07 -6.64 13.68
N VAL A 320 -0.01 -7.43 12.61
CA VAL A 320 1.11 -7.61 11.67
C VAL A 320 1.43 -6.29 10.97
N PHE A 321 0.43 -5.67 10.35
CA PHE A 321 0.60 -4.36 9.74
C PHE A 321 1.11 -3.30 10.74
N PHE A 322 0.61 -3.30 11.96
CA PHE A 322 1.06 -2.40 13.02
C PHE A 322 2.55 -2.60 13.33
N GLY A 323 3.00 -3.86 13.48
CA GLY A 323 4.38 -4.20 13.78
C GLY A 323 5.37 -3.80 12.66
N ASP A 324 4.93 -3.83 11.41
CA ASP A 324 5.71 -3.34 10.27
C ASP A 324 5.79 -1.81 10.24
N ILE A 325 4.69 -1.13 10.58
CA ILE A 325 4.68 0.33 10.64
C ILE A 325 5.57 0.87 11.78
N GLU A 326 5.79 0.08 12.84
CA GLU A 326 6.78 0.44 13.87
C GLU A 326 8.21 0.49 13.34
N PHE A 327 8.58 -0.38 12.38
CA PHE A 327 9.82 -0.22 11.63
C PHE A 327 9.75 1.01 10.73
N TYR A 328 8.76 1.04 9.83
CA TYR A 328 8.67 2.00 8.72
C TYR A 328 8.64 3.47 9.16
N ALA A 329 7.95 3.79 10.23
CA ALA A 329 7.81 5.15 10.71
C ALA A 329 8.38 5.38 12.12
N GLY A 330 8.95 4.35 12.72
CA GLY A 330 9.49 4.38 14.08
C GLY A 330 10.98 4.10 14.13
N ASP A 331 11.39 2.86 13.91
CA ASP A 331 12.79 2.42 14.00
C ASP A 331 13.67 2.95 12.86
N TRP A 332 13.13 2.97 11.62
CA TRP A 332 13.85 3.41 10.44
C TRP A 332 14.27 4.89 10.52
N ASP A 333 15.57 5.14 10.41
CA ASP A 333 16.16 6.49 10.27
C ASP A 333 17.54 6.40 9.64
N MET A 334 17.69 6.90 8.43
CA MET A 334 18.95 6.85 7.69
C MET A 334 19.55 8.23 7.44
N ARG A 335 19.03 9.29 8.07
CA ARG A 335 19.43 10.69 7.82
C ARG A 335 20.92 10.96 8.05
N ASP A 336 21.56 10.26 8.96
CA ASP A 336 22.98 10.41 9.31
C ASP A 336 23.92 9.56 8.45
N ARG A 337 23.40 8.61 7.63
CA ARG A 337 24.21 7.65 6.89
C ARG A 337 23.83 7.48 5.42
N VAL A 338 22.70 8.01 4.95
CA VAL A 338 22.25 7.86 3.55
C VAL A 338 23.28 8.38 2.54
N SER A 339 23.99 9.48 2.87
CA SER A 339 25.04 10.04 2.01
C SER A 339 26.32 9.20 1.93
N ARG A 340 26.41 8.14 2.74
CA ARG A 340 27.54 7.18 2.74
C ARG A 340 27.28 5.95 1.89
N ILE A 341 26.13 5.86 1.24
CA ILE A 341 25.85 4.78 0.26
C ILE A 341 26.80 4.94 -0.92
N ASP A 342 27.55 3.87 -1.21
CA ASP A 342 28.52 3.83 -2.32
C ASP A 342 27.92 3.11 -3.53
N THR A 343 27.41 3.88 -4.48
CA THR A 343 26.78 3.35 -5.72
C THR A 343 27.78 2.73 -6.71
N ASN A 344 29.10 2.85 -6.46
CA ASN A 344 30.11 2.12 -7.25
C ASN A 344 30.18 0.63 -6.84
N ARG A 345 29.76 0.29 -5.62
CA ARG A 345 29.73 -1.10 -5.11
C ARG A 345 28.44 -1.84 -5.52
N ALA A 346 27.32 -1.13 -5.55
CA ALA A 346 26.07 -1.61 -6.10
C ALA A 346 25.30 -0.47 -6.77
N LYS A 347 24.84 -0.67 -7.98
CA LYS A 347 23.98 0.32 -8.66
C LYS A 347 22.68 0.50 -7.88
N LEU A 348 22.32 1.74 -7.59
CA LEU A 348 21.10 2.09 -6.85
C LEU A 348 20.15 2.90 -7.73
N PHE A 349 18.91 2.45 -7.79
CA PHE A 349 17.81 3.14 -8.46
C PHE A 349 16.73 3.46 -7.44
N MET A 350 16.23 4.68 -7.47
CA MET A 350 15.09 5.11 -6.64
C MET A 350 13.94 5.51 -7.55
N LEU A 351 12.76 4.95 -7.31
CA LEU A 351 11.54 5.23 -8.06
C LEU A 351 10.44 5.63 -7.10
N THR A 352 9.64 6.65 -7.43
CA THR A 352 8.55 7.07 -6.55
C THR A 352 7.32 7.49 -7.35
N GLY A 353 6.16 6.93 -6.99
CA GLY A 353 4.88 7.20 -7.63
C GLY A 353 4.36 8.60 -7.34
N GLU A 354 3.80 9.23 -8.36
CA GLU A 354 3.21 10.57 -8.30
C GLU A 354 2.14 10.70 -7.20
N TYR A 355 1.35 9.66 -7.00
CA TYR A 355 0.21 9.65 -6.07
C TYR A 355 0.55 9.14 -4.66
N ASP A 356 1.80 8.77 -4.39
CA ASP A 356 2.20 8.37 -3.05
C ASP A 356 2.16 9.58 -2.09
N TYR A 357 1.25 9.52 -1.11
CA TYR A 357 1.20 10.53 -0.06
C TYR A 357 2.02 10.15 1.18
N SER A 358 2.47 8.92 1.28
CA SER A 358 3.32 8.42 2.37
C SER A 358 4.77 8.88 2.19
N CYS A 359 5.43 8.34 1.17
CA CYS A 359 6.75 8.76 0.73
C CYS A 359 6.58 9.56 -0.57
N THR A 360 6.44 10.88 -0.47
CA THR A 360 6.17 11.70 -1.65
C THR A 360 7.39 11.78 -2.57
N VAL A 361 7.16 12.11 -3.84
CA VAL A 361 8.22 12.35 -4.83
C VAL A 361 9.27 13.33 -4.30
N GLU A 362 8.82 14.36 -3.57
CA GLU A 362 9.70 15.38 -2.99
C GLU A 362 10.59 14.79 -1.88
N HIS A 363 10.07 13.90 -1.03
CA HIS A 363 10.86 13.22 0.02
C HIS A 363 11.92 12.31 -0.59
N SER A 364 11.54 11.49 -1.58
CA SER A 364 12.47 10.61 -2.27
C SER A 364 13.54 11.38 -3.05
N ALA A 365 13.14 12.45 -3.75
CA ALA A 365 14.07 13.31 -4.49
C ALA A 365 15.09 13.99 -3.55
N ALA A 366 14.64 14.48 -2.39
CA ALA A 366 15.51 15.07 -1.39
C ALA A 366 16.51 14.05 -0.81
N THR A 367 16.08 12.79 -0.61
CA THR A 367 16.95 11.69 -0.19
C THR A 367 17.95 11.35 -1.29
N ALA A 368 17.49 11.16 -2.53
CA ALA A 368 18.32 10.85 -3.68
C ALA A 368 19.41 11.90 -3.92
N ALA A 369 19.10 13.18 -3.73
CA ALA A 369 20.06 14.28 -3.87
C ALA A 369 21.26 14.18 -2.90
N LYS A 370 21.16 13.39 -1.83
CA LYS A 370 22.25 13.14 -0.87
C LYS A 370 23.14 11.95 -1.25
N ILE A 371 22.72 11.12 -2.21
CA ILE A 371 23.41 9.88 -2.59
C ILE A 371 24.11 10.09 -3.93
N GLN A 372 25.44 10.08 -3.91
CA GLN A 372 26.21 10.25 -5.12
C GLN A 372 26.00 9.08 -6.10
N GLY A 373 25.67 9.37 -7.36
CA GLY A 373 25.53 8.35 -8.41
C GLY A 373 24.20 7.59 -8.40
N VAL A 374 23.26 7.86 -7.48
CA VAL A 374 21.94 7.28 -7.51
C VAL A 374 21.14 7.78 -8.71
N ARG A 375 20.30 6.92 -9.28
CA ARG A 375 19.36 7.31 -10.34
C ARG A 375 17.96 7.39 -9.74
N PHE A 376 17.39 8.58 -9.74
CA PHE A 376 16.04 8.84 -9.26
C PHE A 376 15.08 9.13 -10.42
N GLN A 377 13.87 8.56 -10.34
CA GLN A 377 12.82 8.84 -11.31
C GLN A 377 11.44 8.85 -10.62
N ALA A 378 10.66 9.92 -10.84
CA ALA A 378 9.24 9.96 -10.48
C ALA A 378 8.42 9.17 -11.52
N MET A 379 7.47 8.35 -11.04
CA MET A 379 6.59 7.53 -11.87
C MET A 379 5.22 8.21 -11.97
N GLN A 380 4.86 8.66 -13.17
CA GLN A 380 3.58 9.31 -13.43
C GLN A 380 2.43 8.30 -13.41
N GLY A 381 1.28 8.66 -12.83
CA GLY A 381 0.09 7.82 -12.77
C GLY A 381 0.21 6.58 -11.88
N ILE A 382 1.22 6.51 -11.04
CA ILE A 382 1.46 5.43 -10.07
C ILE A 382 1.41 5.99 -8.65
N GLY A 383 0.93 5.20 -7.70
CA GLY A 383 0.93 5.49 -6.26
C GLY A 383 1.98 4.68 -5.52
N HIS A 384 1.62 4.15 -4.37
CA HIS A 384 2.53 3.53 -3.40
C HIS A 384 2.87 2.06 -3.66
N PHE A 385 2.13 1.39 -4.54
CA PHE A 385 2.27 -0.06 -4.79
C PHE A 385 2.62 -0.34 -6.26
N PRO A 386 3.74 0.18 -6.80
CA PRO A 386 3.99 0.25 -8.23
C PRO A 386 3.83 -1.10 -8.93
N PHE A 387 4.41 -2.16 -8.36
CA PHE A 387 4.39 -3.50 -8.93
C PHE A 387 3.03 -4.22 -8.79
N ALA A 388 2.15 -3.75 -7.91
CA ALA A 388 0.85 -4.36 -7.64
C ALA A 388 -0.32 -3.57 -8.22
N GLU A 389 -0.29 -2.22 -8.12
CA GLU A 389 -1.41 -1.37 -8.52
C GLU A 389 -1.51 -1.16 -10.04
N ASN A 390 -0.38 -1.10 -10.72
CA ASN A 390 -0.32 -0.97 -12.18
C ASN A 390 0.94 -1.63 -12.74
N PRO A 391 1.02 -2.97 -12.70
CA PRO A 391 2.22 -3.71 -13.08
C PRO A 391 2.64 -3.47 -14.53
N ALA A 392 1.69 -3.25 -15.45
CA ALA A 392 2.00 -2.97 -16.84
C ALA A 392 2.71 -1.62 -17.01
N LEU A 393 2.23 -0.57 -16.33
CA LEU A 393 2.87 0.74 -16.35
C LEU A 393 4.20 0.70 -15.59
N PHE A 394 4.26 0.02 -14.44
CA PHE A 394 5.50 -0.14 -13.69
C PHE A 394 6.58 -0.86 -14.50
N ALA A 395 6.23 -1.87 -15.28
CA ALA A 395 7.17 -2.57 -16.15
C ALA A 395 7.88 -1.62 -17.15
N GLU A 396 7.24 -0.54 -17.58
CA GLU A 396 7.88 0.45 -18.47
C GLU A 396 9.02 1.23 -17.77
N TYR A 397 8.92 1.41 -16.44
CA TYR A 397 9.98 1.98 -15.61
C TYR A 397 11.05 0.93 -15.24
N LEU A 398 10.65 -0.31 -14.98
CA LEU A 398 11.52 -1.37 -14.51
C LEU A 398 12.41 -1.96 -15.61
N LEU A 399 11.85 -2.23 -16.80
CA LEU A 399 12.57 -2.89 -17.89
C LEU A 399 13.85 -2.17 -18.34
N PRO A 400 13.92 -0.83 -18.44
CA PRO A 400 15.18 -0.14 -18.73
C PRO A 400 16.26 -0.37 -17.67
N ILE A 401 15.85 -0.43 -16.38
CA ILE A 401 16.77 -0.67 -15.27
C ILE A 401 17.31 -2.10 -15.33
N LEU A 402 16.44 -3.08 -15.54
CA LEU A 402 16.85 -4.49 -15.65
C LEU A 402 17.83 -4.69 -16.81
N ARG A 403 17.59 -4.07 -17.98
CA ARG A 403 18.51 -4.11 -19.12
C ARG A 403 19.87 -3.52 -18.79
N GLU A 404 19.91 -2.42 -18.03
CA GLU A 404 21.18 -1.80 -17.60
C GLU A 404 21.94 -2.69 -16.61
N LEU A 405 21.24 -3.48 -15.81
CA LEU A 405 21.84 -4.41 -14.84
C LEU A 405 22.24 -5.76 -15.46
N GLU A 406 21.78 -6.07 -16.69
CA GLU A 406 22.19 -7.24 -17.46
C GLU A 406 23.58 -7.07 -18.12
N GLY A 407 23.93 -5.85 -18.46
CA GLY A 407 25.12 -5.50 -19.24
C GLY A 407 26.26 -4.98 -18.48
#